data_9554935d3a1f08aca19d5ad51244aa4e
#
_entry.id   9554935d3a1f08aca19d5ad51244aa4e
#
_cell.length_a   1.000
_cell.length_b   1.000
_cell.length_c   1.000
_cell.angle_alpha   90.00
_cell.angle_beta   90.00
_cell.angle_gamma   90.00
#
_symmetry.space_group_name_H-M   'P 1'
#
loop_
_entity.id
_entity.type
_entity.pdbx_description
1 polymer ?
#
loop_
_entity_poly.entity_id
_entity_poly.type
_entity_poly.pdbx_seq_one_letter_code
_entity_poly.pdbx_strand_id
1 'polypeptide(L)'
;MVSIGHATLGDTGVTVLYAGPQGAVASVDVRGGGPGTRETDLLEPHNTVERVHAIVLSGGSAFGLAAADGVMRELATHDIGFPVFGEDRPGPRVPIIPAAVIFDLIVGEVHYPTASDGAAALRAALSDAAFAPLLEVSGTVGAGTGATAGRLRGGFGAASVTAHAPSHDYQVTAYMVANPAGEVVDAETGELFGARAYERATGESLEALDPEAYAAVPDPKHAKLNTTIGVVVTDAPVTKAQAKRLALTAHDGIARAVRPAHSPLDGDTIFALSDVSAGAASADAPAAAGVDTPTMMALGAAAADAVEAAIVDAVVHAAPGFGLATYATLPKRA
;
A
#
# COMPACT_ATOMS: atom_id res chain seq x y z
N MET A 1 -5.58 15.13 -4.79
CA MET A 1 -5.88 13.71 -5.04
C MET A 1 -4.55 12.99 -5.21
N VAL A 2 -4.36 11.89 -4.49
CA VAL A 2 -3.15 11.06 -4.61
C VAL A 2 -3.11 10.44 -6.00
N SER A 3 -1.96 10.52 -6.68
CA SER A 3 -1.71 9.86 -7.95
C SER A 3 -0.71 8.72 -7.79
N ILE A 4 -0.80 7.71 -8.65
CA ILE A 4 -0.01 6.48 -8.53
C ILE A 4 0.79 6.26 -9.80
N GLY A 5 2.05 5.85 -9.63
CA GLY A 5 2.89 5.44 -10.73
C GLY A 5 3.70 4.20 -10.39
N HIS A 6 3.94 3.39 -11.39
CA HIS A 6 4.68 2.15 -11.29
C HIS A 6 5.91 2.13 -12.18
N ALA A 7 6.98 1.50 -11.69
CA ALA A 7 8.09 1.01 -12.50
C ALA A 7 8.16 -0.51 -12.31
N THR A 8 7.79 -1.26 -13.35
CA THR A 8 7.79 -2.73 -13.37
C THR A 8 9.06 -3.22 -14.03
N LEU A 9 9.87 -4.01 -13.33
CA LEU A 9 11.23 -4.41 -13.73
C LEU A 9 11.35 -5.90 -14.09
N GLY A 10 10.24 -6.52 -14.46
CA GLY A 10 10.20 -7.95 -14.84
C GLY A 10 9.78 -8.84 -13.66
N ASP A 11 10.58 -8.96 -12.62
CA ASP A 11 10.35 -9.82 -11.45
C ASP A 11 10.35 -9.03 -10.10
N THR A 12 10.56 -7.73 -10.15
CA THR A 12 10.46 -6.79 -9.04
C THR A 12 9.96 -5.43 -9.53
N GLY A 13 9.82 -4.43 -8.68
CA GLY A 13 9.45 -3.09 -9.10
C GLY A 13 9.17 -2.11 -7.97
N VAL A 14 8.71 -0.91 -8.36
CA VAL A 14 8.45 0.23 -7.47
C VAL A 14 7.05 0.77 -7.75
N THR A 15 6.34 1.12 -6.70
CA THR A 15 5.09 1.90 -6.74
C THR A 15 5.29 3.18 -5.94
N VAL A 16 4.95 4.30 -6.53
CA VAL A 16 4.97 5.62 -5.89
C VAL A 16 3.54 6.14 -5.77
N LEU A 17 3.14 6.50 -4.56
CA LEU A 17 1.91 7.24 -4.29
C LEU A 17 2.33 8.71 -4.03
N TYR A 18 2.08 9.57 -4.99
CA TYR A 18 2.40 10.99 -4.90
C TYR A 18 1.24 11.77 -4.29
N ALA A 19 1.51 12.50 -3.21
CA ALA A 19 0.52 13.20 -2.40
C ALA A 19 0.30 14.67 -2.80
N GLY A 20 0.86 15.08 -3.92
CA GLY A 20 0.77 16.46 -4.40
C GLY A 20 1.90 17.37 -3.89
N PRO A 21 2.01 18.59 -4.44
CA PRO A 21 3.14 19.49 -4.15
C PRO A 21 3.13 20.02 -2.70
N GLN A 22 1.96 20.16 -2.07
CA GLN A 22 1.84 20.54 -0.66
C GLN A 22 1.96 19.35 0.29
N GLY A 23 2.05 18.13 -0.21
CA GLY A 23 2.01 16.92 0.57
C GLY A 23 0.67 16.67 1.27
N ALA A 24 0.55 15.52 1.91
CA ALA A 24 -0.62 15.12 2.69
C ALA A 24 -0.23 14.82 4.14
N VAL A 25 -1.15 15.04 5.08
CA VAL A 25 -0.98 14.60 6.47
C VAL A 25 -0.87 13.08 6.49
N ALA A 26 0.15 12.57 7.16
CA ALA A 26 0.44 11.16 7.16
C ALA A 26 0.89 10.62 8.52
N SER A 27 0.69 9.32 8.70
CA SER A 27 1.32 8.54 9.75
C SER A 27 1.52 7.10 9.28
N VAL A 28 2.07 6.24 10.15
CA VAL A 28 2.42 4.85 9.83
C VAL A 28 2.25 3.95 11.04
N ASP A 29 1.90 2.70 10.81
CA ASP A 29 2.05 1.63 11.80
C ASP A 29 2.90 0.50 11.22
N VAL A 30 3.98 0.15 11.93
CA VAL A 30 4.90 -0.93 11.58
C VAL A 30 4.67 -2.05 12.57
N ARG A 31 4.10 -3.17 12.10
CA ARG A 31 3.61 -4.23 13.00
C ARG A 31 4.34 -5.55 12.85
N GLY A 32 4.87 -5.86 11.69
CA GLY A 32 5.65 -7.08 11.46
C GLY A 32 6.96 -7.11 12.24
N GLY A 33 7.52 -8.30 12.46
CA GLY A 33 8.76 -8.50 13.22
C GLY A 33 10.05 -8.24 12.43
N GLY A 34 9.98 -8.14 11.08
CA GLY A 34 11.13 -7.93 10.18
C GLY A 34 10.94 -6.80 9.18
N PRO A 35 10.58 -5.56 9.60
CA PRO A 35 10.26 -4.49 8.68
C PRO A 35 11.50 -3.94 7.96
N GLY A 36 11.36 -3.63 6.66
CA GLY A 36 12.28 -2.82 5.88
C GLY A 36 11.63 -1.49 5.55
N THR A 37 11.99 -0.43 6.28
CA THR A 37 11.33 0.87 6.16
C THR A 37 12.33 2.02 6.14
N ARG A 38 11.89 3.18 5.62
CA ARG A 38 12.60 4.45 5.64
C ARG A 38 11.70 5.53 6.21
N GLU A 39 12.26 6.36 7.11
CA GLU A 39 11.72 7.62 7.62
C GLU A 39 10.37 7.45 8.39
N THR A 40 10.14 6.27 8.97
CA THR A 40 8.91 5.98 9.72
C THR A 40 8.84 6.70 11.06
N ASP A 41 9.99 6.90 11.75
CA ASP A 41 10.01 7.62 13.02
C ASP A 41 9.52 9.06 12.89
N LEU A 42 9.79 9.71 11.72
CA LEU A 42 9.30 11.04 11.42
C LEU A 42 7.77 11.14 11.46
N LEU A 43 7.08 10.03 11.15
CA LEU A 43 5.62 9.96 11.09
C LEU A 43 4.95 9.71 12.44
N GLU A 44 5.72 9.51 13.51
CA GLU A 44 5.13 9.40 14.85
C GLU A 44 4.45 10.73 15.25
N PRO A 45 3.26 10.66 15.89
CA PRO A 45 2.41 11.83 16.15
C PRO A 45 3.08 12.96 16.94
N HIS A 46 4.10 12.64 17.72
CA HIS A 46 4.83 13.61 18.54
C HIS A 46 5.97 14.34 17.79
N ASN A 47 6.24 13.94 16.52
CA ASN A 47 7.28 14.57 15.70
C ASN A 47 6.73 15.70 14.84
N THR A 48 7.57 16.69 14.53
CA THR A 48 7.18 18.01 14.01
C THR A 48 6.63 17.97 12.59
N VAL A 49 7.19 17.14 11.71
CA VAL A 49 6.78 17.10 10.30
C VAL A 49 5.46 16.35 10.15
N GLU A 50 4.44 17.02 9.63
CA GLU A 50 3.10 16.46 9.53
C GLU A 50 2.77 15.89 8.15
N ARG A 51 3.45 16.38 7.09
CA ARG A 51 3.10 16.08 5.71
C ARG A 51 4.21 15.32 4.99
N VAL A 52 3.81 14.38 4.15
CA VAL A 52 4.68 13.66 3.23
C VAL A 52 4.32 14.01 1.79
N HIS A 53 5.31 14.01 0.90
CA HIS A 53 5.12 14.38 -0.52
C HIS A 53 4.88 13.16 -1.40
N ALA A 54 5.43 12.01 -1.01
CA ALA A 54 5.11 10.72 -1.61
C ALA A 54 5.38 9.59 -0.62
N ILE A 55 4.78 8.42 -0.87
CA ILE A 55 5.13 7.16 -0.23
C ILE A 55 5.64 6.21 -1.30
N VAL A 56 6.72 5.48 -0.99
CA VAL A 56 7.32 4.50 -1.87
C VAL A 56 7.10 3.10 -1.32
N LEU A 57 6.47 2.24 -2.12
CA LEU A 57 6.44 0.81 -1.91
C LEU A 57 7.39 0.18 -2.93
N SER A 58 8.25 -0.75 -2.50
CA SER A 58 9.28 -1.30 -3.39
C SER A 58 9.49 -2.79 -3.15
N GLY A 59 9.88 -3.52 -4.18
CA GLY A 59 10.50 -4.82 -4.06
C GLY A 59 11.98 -4.71 -3.65
N GLY A 60 12.72 -5.82 -3.72
CA GLY A 60 14.17 -5.85 -3.53
C GLY A 60 14.63 -5.86 -2.07
N SER A 61 13.73 -6.12 -1.10
CA SER A 61 14.09 -6.08 0.32
C SER A 61 14.76 -4.74 0.70
N ALA A 62 15.63 -4.70 1.69
CA ALA A 62 16.30 -3.48 2.14
C ALA A 62 17.04 -2.71 1.02
N PHE A 63 17.49 -3.39 -0.05
CA PHE A 63 18.10 -2.72 -1.21
C PHE A 63 17.12 -1.79 -1.93
N GLY A 64 15.83 -2.19 -2.01
CA GLY A 64 14.79 -1.40 -2.67
C GLY A 64 14.46 -0.07 -2.00
N LEU A 65 14.91 0.15 -0.75
CA LEU A 65 14.79 1.47 -0.09
C LEU A 65 15.52 2.57 -0.86
N ALA A 66 16.49 2.23 -1.73
CA ALA A 66 17.17 3.18 -2.59
C ALA A 66 16.22 3.89 -3.58
N ALA A 67 15.08 3.29 -3.92
CA ALA A 67 14.09 3.89 -4.81
C ALA A 67 13.55 5.23 -4.25
N ALA A 68 13.38 5.33 -2.94
CA ALA A 68 12.92 6.56 -2.30
C ALA A 68 13.89 7.75 -2.47
N ASP A 69 15.21 7.50 -2.59
CA ASP A 69 16.20 8.55 -2.87
C ASP A 69 15.99 9.14 -4.28
N GLY A 70 15.65 8.29 -5.26
CA GLY A 70 15.31 8.73 -6.61
C GLY A 70 14.06 9.62 -6.65
N VAL A 71 13.00 9.23 -5.93
CA VAL A 71 11.78 10.03 -5.78
C VAL A 71 12.09 11.37 -5.13
N MET A 72 12.87 11.37 -4.06
CA MET A 72 13.28 12.60 -3.35
C MET A 72 14.03 13.55 -4.28
N ARG A 73 15.03 13.06 -5.01
CA ARG A 73 15.81 13.87 -5.96
C ARG A 73 14.96 14.42 -7.10
N GLU A 74 14.07 13.62 -7.66
CA GLU A 74 13.18 14.04 -8.73
C GLU A 74 12.25 15.17 -8.27
N LEU A 75 11.59 15.03 -7.10
CA LEU A 75 10.73 16.09 -6.53
C LEU A 75 11.51 17.38 -6.23
N ALA A 76 12.75 17.27 -5.78
CA ALA A 76 13.61 18.44 -5.56
C ALA A 76 13.87 19.24 -6.83
N THR A 77 13.90 18.60 -8.03
CA THR A 77 14.01 19.31 -9.31
C THR A 77 12.78 20.13 -9.66
N HIS A 78 11.63 19.82 -9.07
CA HIS A 78 10.35 20.52 -9.21
C HIS A 78 10.10 21.55 -8.10
N ASP A 79 11.09 21.83 -7.25
CA ASP A 79 10.97 22.69 -6.06
C ASP A 79 9.84 22.27 -5.10
N ILE A 80 9.60 20.94 -4.98
CA ILE A 80 8.61 20.34 -4.11
C ILE A 80 9.29 19.80 -2.86
N GLY A 81 8.78 20.13 -1.66
CA GLY A 81 9.32 19.65 -0.42
C GLY A 81 8.95 20.53 0.76
N PHE A 82 9.31 20.07 1.96
CA PHE A 82 9.17 20.83 3.20
C PHE A 82 10.04 22.10 3.14
N PRO A 83 9.48 23.32 3.30
CA PRO A 83 10.21 24.57 3.22
C PRO A 83 10.99 24.80 4.52
N VAL A 84 12.32 24.71 4.46
CA VAL A 84 13.19 24.80 5.66
C VAL A 84 13.05 26.12 6.40
N PHE A 85 12.82 27.22 5.68
CA PHE A 85 12.68 28.57 6.25
C PHE A 85 11.23 29.07 6.32
N GLY A 86 10.24 28.19 6.09
CA GLY A 86 8.84 28.55 5.92
C GLY A 86 8.49 28.98 4.50
N GLU A 87 7.21 29.02 4.16
CA GLU A 87 6.72 29.31 2.80
C GLU A 87 7.07 30.75 2.34
N ASP A 88 7.12 31.70 3.27
CA ASP A 88 7.34 33.12 2.97
C ASP A 88 8.82 33.48 2.72
N ARG A 89 9.73 32.53 2.82
CA ARG A 89 11.18 32.79 2.68
C ARG A 89 11.82 31.89 1.65
N PRO A 90 12.59 32.45 0.70
CA PRO A 90 13.39 31.63 -0.22
C PRO A 90 14.35 30.72 0.55
N GLY A 91 14.41 29.45 0.18
CA GLY A 91 15.29 28.49 0.84
C GLY A 91 15.13 27.10 0.25
N PRO A 92 15.93 26.13 0.75
CA PRO A 92 15.83 24.76 0.28
C PRO A 92 14.49 24.13 0.69
N ARG A 93 13.96 23.30 -0.20
CA ARG A 93 12.83 22.43 0.08
C ARG A 93 13.30 20.98 0.18
N VAL A 94 12.85 20.27 1.20
CA VAL A 94 13.23 18.88 1.44
C VAL A 94 12.02 17.98 1.23
N PRO A 95 11.97 17.19 0.14
CA PRO A 95 10.88 16.23 -0.05
C PRO A 95 10.91 15.18 1.06
N ILE A 96 9.76 14.88 1.65
CA ILE A 96 9.60 13.86 2.71
C ILE A 96 9.02 12.62 2.04
N ILE A 97 9.81 11.52 2.00
CA ILE A 97 9.54 10.32 1.21
C ILE A 97 9.72 9.06 2.06
N PRO A 98 8.76 8.75 2.94
CA PRO A 98 8.78 7.47 3.65
C PRO A 98 8.61 6.30 2.68
N ALA A 99 9.17 5.14 3.06
CA ALA A 99 9.13 3.96 2.23
C ALA A 99 9.00 2.67 3.04
N ALA A 100 8.45 1.63 2.39
CA ALA A 100 8.49 0.26 2.87
C ALA A 100 8.79 -0.70 1.71
N VAL A 101 9.39 -1.86 2.04
CA VAL A 101 9.78 -2.85 1.03
C VAL A 101 9.20 -4.22 1.32
N ILE A 102 9.00 -5.00 0.23
CA ILE A 102 8.74 -6.44 0.31
C ILE A 102 10.02 -7.22 0.02
N PHE A 103 10.06 -8.47 0.47
CA PHE A 103 11.11 -9.43 0.09
C PHE A 103 10.64 -10.27 -1.10
N ASP A 104 11.21 -10.01 -2.27
CA ASP A 104 10.91 -10.72 -3.52
C ASP A 104 12.17 -11.23 -4.25
N LEU A 105 13.35 -11.17 -3.61
CA LEU A 105 14.65 -11.58 -4.17
C LEU A 105 14.77 -13.05 -4.56
N ILE A 106 13.76 -13.87 -4.27
CA ILE A 106 13.69 -15.29 -4.61
C ILE A 106 12.80 -15.55 -5.83
N VAL A 107 12.22 -14.52 -6.43
CA VAL A 107 11.35 -14.61 -7.61
C VAL A 107 12.12 -14.11 -8.81
N GLY A 108 12.31 -14.98 -9.83
CA GLY A 108 13.10 -14.62 -10.99
C GLY A 108 14.62 -14.53 -10.72
N GLU A 109 15.28 -13.54 -11.31
CA GLU A 109 16.70 -13.27 -11.10
C GLU A 109 16.90 -12.33 -9.90
N VAL A 110 18.02 -12.51 -9.19
CA VAL A 110 18.34 -11.65 -8.05
C VAL A 110 18.72 -10.25 -8.51
N HIS A 111 17.76 -9.34 -8.48
CA HIS A 111 18.01 -7.92 -8.66
C HIS A 111 17.03 -7.10 -7.81
N TYR A 112 17.22 -5.80 -7.78
CA TYR A 112 16.43 -4.92 -6.90
C TYR A 112 16.31 -3.51 -7.49
N PRO A 113 15.22 -2.80 -7.18
CA PRO A 113 15.00 -1.44 -7.63
C PRO A 113 16.08 -0.46 -7.14
N THR A 114 16.40 0.50 -8.00
CA THR A 114 17.38 1.56 -7.77
C THR A 114 16.73 2.93 -7.62
N ALA A 115 17.52 3.96 -7.37
CA ALA A 115 17.04 5.35 -7.35
C ALA A 115 16.45 5.78 -8.72
N SER A 116 17.01 5.31 -9.84
CA SER A 116 16.47 5.60 -11.18
C SER A 116 15.07 5.03 -11.39
N ASP A 117 14.78 3.87 -10.82
CA ASP A 117 13.48 3.21 -10.93
C ASP A 117 12.43 3.93 -10.07
N GLY A 118 12.81 4.40 -8.89
CA GLY A 118 11.97 5.27 -8.06
C GLY A 118 11.60 6.58 -8.78
N ALA A 119 12.59 7.24 -9.41
CA ALA A 119 12.34 8.43 -10.22
C ALA A 119 11.43 8.15 -11.42
N ALA A 120 11.59 6.99 -12.07
CA ALA A 120 10.71 6.57 -13.18
C ALA A 120 9.26 6.35 -12.72
N ALA A 121 9.07 5.67 -11.58
CA ALA A 121 7.74 5.48 -10.98
C ALA A 121 7.08 6.82 -10.60
N LEU A 122 7.85 7.78 -10.06
CA LEU A 122 7.32 9.12 -9.78
C LEU A 122 6.90 9.84 -11.07
N ARG A 123 7.71 9.82 -12.12
CA ARG A 123 7.36 10.43 -13.41
C ARG A 123 6.07 9.81 -13.98
N ALA A 124 5.87 8.51 -13.81
CA ALA A 124 4.59 7.87 -14.15
C ALA A 124 3.44 8.43 -13.32
N ALA A 125 3.62 8.64 -12.00
CA ALA A 125 2.62 9.25 -11.13
C ALA A 125 2.30 10.71 -11.46
N LEU A 126 3.25 11.45 -12.05
CA LEU A 126 3.08 12.84 -12.47
C LEU A 126 2.47 12.98 -13.88
N SER A 127 2.30 11.89 -14.62
CA SER A 127 1.72 11.92 -15.96
C SER A 127 0.19 12.04 -15.91
N ASP A 128 -0.42 12.55 -17.02
CA ASP A 128 -1.88 12.64 -17.12
C ASP A 128 -2.59 11.28 -17.07
N ALA A 129 -1.86 10.17 -17.33
CA ALA A 129 -2.37 8.81 -17.23
C ALA A 129 -2.45 8.27 -15.78
N ALA A 130 -1.92 9.00 -14.81
CA ALA A 130 -1.87 8.56 -13.39
C ALA A 130 -3.25 8.49 -12.69
N PHE A 131 -4.32 8.92 -13.36
CA PHE A 131 -5.70 8.88 -12.88
C PHE A 131 -6.52 7.74 -13.51
N ALA A 132 -5.86 6.65 -13.91
CA ALA A 132 -6.56 5.45 -14.38
C ALA A 132 -7.52 4.92 -13.29
N PRO A 133 -8.65 4.28 -13.68
CA PRO A 133 -9.54 3.61 -12.74
C PRO A 133 -8.78 2.63 -11.83
N LEU A 134 -9.16 2.53 -10.56
CA LEU A 134 -8.49 1.70 -9.56
C LEU A 134 -8.22 0.26 -10.02
N LEU A 135 -9.19 -0.35 -10.72
CA LEU A 135 -9.10 -1.73 -11.21
C LEU A 135 -8.09 -1.92 -12.36
N GLU A 136 -7.66 -0.86 -13.03
CA GLU A 136 -6.68 -0.94 -14.12
C GLU A 136 -5.22 -0.93 -13.63
N VAL A 137 -5.01 -0.70 -12.33
CA VAL A 137 -3.68 -0.61 -11.72
C VAL A 137 -3.29 -1.84 -10.90
N SER A 138 -4.17 -2.85 -10.79
CA SER A 138 -3.95 -4.02 -9.92
C SER A 138 -3.24 -5.18 -10.64
N GLY A 139 -2.64 -6.05 -9.86
CA GLY A 139 -1.98 -7.27 -10.32
C GLY A 139 -0.45 -7.24 -10.22
N THR A 140 0.20 -7.82 -11.22
CA THR A 140 1.67 -7.98 -11.29
C THR A 140 2.33 -6.71 -11.82
N VAL A 141 2.24 -5.61 -11.05
CA VAL A 141 2.76 -4.28 -11.43
C VAL A 141 3.53 -3.64 -10.29
N GLY A 142 4.49 -2.79 -10.62
CA GLY A 142 5.25 -2.02 -9.65
C GLY A 142 5.83 -2.89 -8.53
N ALA A 143 5.67 -2.48 -7.30
CA ALA A 143 6.13 -3.20 -6.11
C ALA A 143 5.46 -4.59 -5.93
N GLY A 144 4.32 -4.85 -6.59
CA GLY A 144 3.63 -6.14 -6.56
C GLY A 144 4.18 -7.17 -7.53
N THR A 145 5.15 -6.81 -8.39
CA THR A 145 5.63 -7.66 -9.49
C THR A 145 6.21 -8.99 -9.01
N GLY A 146 7.06 -8.99 -7.98
CA GLY A 146 7.68 -10.20 -7.41
C GLY A 146 6.94 -10.77 -6.20
N ALA A 147 5.76 -10.25 -5.85
CA ALA A 147 5.05 -10.64 -4.64
C ALA A 147 4.51 -12.08 -4.70
N THR A 148 4.49 -12.74 -3.52
CA THR A 148 3.90 -14.07 -3.32
C THR A 148 3.03 -14.05 -2.06
N ALA A 149 1.82 -14.59 -2.15
CA ALA A 149 0.83 -14.64 -1.07
C ALA A 149 0.48 -16.08 -0.71
N GLY A 150 1.04 -16.60 0.39
CA GLY A 150 0.99 -18.02 0.67
C GLY A 150 1.60 -18.82 -0.48
N ARG A 151 0.87 -19.77 -1.04
CA ARG A 151 1.29 -20.60 -2.19
C ARG A 151 1.03 -19.95 -3.54
N LEU A 152 0.33 -18.82 -3.58
CA LEU A 152 -0.01 -18.12 -4.81
C LEU A 152 0.93 -16.95 -5.10
N ARG A 153 0.88 -16.45 -6.31
CA ARG A 153 1.41 -15.12 -6.59
C ARG A 153 0.57 -14.08 -5.87
N GLY A 154 1.26 -13.15 -5.23
CA GLY A 154 0.70 -11.90 -4.78
C GLY A 154 0.73 -10.83 -5.88
N GLY A 155 0.55 -9.58 -5.50
CA GLY A 155 0.50 -8.48 -6.44
C GLY A 155 0.35 -7.13 -5.74
N PHE A 156 0.11 -6.11 -6.54
CA PHE A 156 -0.43 -4.83 -6.10
C PHE A 156 -1.95 -4.85 -6.26
N GLY A 157 -2.68 -4.38 -5.27
CA GLY A 157 -4.14 -4.34 -5.31
C GLY A 157 -4.70 -3.08 -4.67
N ALA A 158 -5.91 -2.72 -5.10
CA ALA A 158 -6.60 -1.53 -4.61
C ALA A 158 -8.09 -1.80 -4.36
N ALA A 159 -8.61 -1.21 -3.30
CA ALA A 159 -10.05 -1.24 -3.03
C ALA A 159 -10.50 0.03 -2.31
N SER A 160 -11.72 0.45 -2.58
CA SER A 160 -12.33 1.65 -2.00
C SER A 160 -13.61 1.29 -1.24
N VAL A 161 -13.75 1.83 -0.05
CA VAL A 161 -14.93 1.64 0.80
C VAL A 161 -15.41 2.99 1.32
N THR A 162 -16.72 3.21 1.29
CA THR A 162 -17.33 4.40 1.86
C THR A 162 -17.48 4.26 3.38
N ALA A 163 -16.89 5.17 4.12
CA ALA A 163 -17.08 5.32 5.56
C ALA A 163 -18.31 6.18 5.82
N HIS A 164 -19.41 5.56 6.21
CA HIS A 164 -20.65 6.27 6.55
C HIS A 164 -20.56 6.88 7.96
N ALA A 165 -20.20 8.14 8.04
CA ALA A 165 -20.13 8.88 9.30
C ALA A 165 -21.41 9.71 9.54
N PRO A 166 -21.69 10.14 10.78
CA PRO A 166 -22.97 10.77 11.12
C PRO A 166 -23.32 12.05 10.35
N SER A 167 -22.30 12.80 9.93
CA SER A 167 -22.48 14.10 9.27
C SER A 167 -22.08 14.12 7.80
N HIS A 168 -21.25 13.18 7.37
CA HIS A 168 -20.69 13.15 6.02
C HIS A 168 -20.13 11.77 5.70
N ASP A 169 -20.29 11.33 4.46
CA ASP A 169 -19.66 10.11 3.97
C ASP A 169 -18.26 10.43 3.46
N TYR A 170 -17.27 9.62 3.88
CA TYR A 170 -15.89 9.74 3.43
C TYR A 170 -15.47 8.52 2.61
N GLN A 171 -14.57 8.73 1.67
CA GLN A 171 -13.95 7.63 0.95
C GLN A 171 -12.68 7.17 1.68
N VAL A 172 -12.51 5.86 1.75
CA VAL A 172 -11.29 5.22 2.24
C VAL A 172 -10.81 4.24 1.18
N THR A 173 -9.64 4.50 0.60
CA THR A 173 -9.04 3.65 -0.42
C THR A 173 -7.75 3.03 0.13
N ALA A 174 -7.64 1.72 0.02
CA ALA A 174 -6.42 1.00 0.34
C ALA A 174 -5.67 0.60 -0.94
N TYR A 175 -4.36 0.77 -0.92
CA TYR A 175 -3.41 0.32 -1.93
C TYR A 175 -2.42 -0.62 -1.25
N MET A 176 -2.43 -1.90 -1.63
CA MET A 176 -1.69 -2.94 -0.91
C MET A 176 -0.75 -3.69 -1.83
N VAL A 177 0.41 -4.05 -1.32
CA VAL A 177 1.29 -5.06 -1.92
C VAL A 177 1.18 -6.32 -1.08
N ALA A 178 0.51 -7.34 -1.62
CA ALA A 178 0.25 -8.59 -0.93
C ALA A 178 1.42 -9.57 -1.11
N ASN A 179 2.32 -9.60 -0.11
CA ASN A 179 3.45 -10.55 -0.07
C ASN A 179 3.57 -11.23 1.31
N PRO A 180 2.44 -11.69 1.95
CA PRO A 180 2.46 -12.23 3.30
C PRO A 180 3.16 -13.59 3.41
N ALA A 181 3.71 -13.89 4.60
CA ALA A 181 4.16 -15.23 4.96
C ALA A 181 2.98 -16.21 5.11
N GLY A 182 1.87 -15.73 5.63
CA GLY A 182 0.66 -16.51 5.82
C GLY A 182 -0.10 -16.80 4.54
N GLU A 183 -1.04 -17.73 4.63
CA GLU A 183 -1.93 -18.11 3.55
C GLU A 183 -3.06 -17.08 3.38
N VAL A 184 -3.51 -16.92 2.14
CA VAL A 184 -4.67 -16.08 1.78
C VAL A 184 -5.89 -16.92 1.43
N VAL A 185 -5.72 -18.23 1.32
CA VAL A 185 -6.75 -19.22 1.00
C VAL A 185 -6.96 -20.14 2.18
N ASP A 186 -8.20 -20.42 2.53
CA ASP A 186 -8.57 -21.49 3.45
C ASP A 186 -8.37 -22.83 2.75
N ALA A 187 -7.43 -23.64 3.23
CA ALA A 187 -7.07 -24.90 2.61
C ALA A 187 -8.18 -25.96 2.67
N GLU A 188 -9.16 -25.83 3.56
CA GLU A 188 -10.27 -26.78 3.71
C GLU A 188 -11.40 -26.45 2.72
N THR A 189 -11.66 -25.16 2.49
CA THR A 189 -12.77 -24.70 1.67
C THR A 189 -12.37 -24.23 0.28
N GLY A 190 -11.12 -23.84 0.07
CA GLY A 190 -10.63 -23.21 -1.13
C GLY A 190 -11.00 -21.72 -1.27
N GLU A 191 -11.72 -21.17 -0.29
CA GLU A 191 -12.13 -19.76 -0.30
C GLU A 191 -10.96 -18.84 0.06
N LEU A 192 -10.87 -17.68 -0.60
CA LEU A 192 -10.04 -16.58 -0.12
C LEU A 192 -10.63 -16.02 1.18
N PHE A 193 -9.83 -15.85 2.23
CA PHE A 193 -10.32 -15.38 3.54
C PHE A 193 -11.07 -14.05 3.43
N GLY A 194 -10.60 -13.12 2.60
CA GLY A 194 -11.22 -11.80 2.37
C GLY A 194 -12.24 -11.76 1.22
N ALA A 195 -12.68 -12.89 0.64
CA ALA A 195 -13.58 -12.91 -0.52
C ALA A 195 -14.85 -12.07 -0.33
N ARG A 196 -15.45 -12.11 0.86
CA ARG A 196 -16.66 -11.32 1.16
C ARG A 196 -16.41 -9.82 1.23
N ALA A 197 -15.22 -9.39 1.69
CA ALA A 197 -14.87 -7.97 1.68
C ALA A 197 -14.66 -7.48 0.26
N TYR A 198 -14.01 -8.28 -0.58
CA TYR A 198 -13.83 -8.03 -2.00
C TYR A 198 -15.19 -7.90 -2.73
N GLU A 199 -16.10 -8.85 -2.53
CA GLU A 199 -17.46 -8.80 -3.11
C GLU A 199 -18.22 -7.53 -2.69
N ARG A 200 -18.14 -7.13 -1.42
CA ARG A 200 -18.78 -5.88 -0.96
C ARG A 200 -18.16 -4.64 -1.60
N ALA A 201 -16.85 -4.63 -1.83
CA ALA A 201 -16.15 -3.47 -2.37
C ALA A 201 -16.30 -3.33 -3.89
N THR A 202 -16.38 -4.46 -4.63
CA THR A 202 -16.36 -4.51 -6.10
C THR A 202 -17.70 -4.89 -6.73
N GLY A 203 -18.56 -5.61 -5.99
CA GLY A 203 -19.75 -6.25 -6.52
C GLY A 203 -19.49 -7.60 -7.21
N GLU A 204 -18.24 -8.07 -7.23
CA GLU A 204 -17.82 -9.31 -7.89
C GLU A 204 -17.67 -10.44 -6.89
N SER A 205 -18.38 -11.55 -7.10
CA SER A 205 -18.22 -12.78 -6.31
C SER A 205 -17.09 -13.63 -6.85
N LEU A 206 -16.30 -14.22 -5.95
CA LEU A 206 -15.18 -15.08 -6.28
C LEU A 206 -15.54 -16.56 -6.07
N GLU A 207 -15.15 -17.40 -7.02
CA GLU A 207 -15.28 -18.85 -6.91
C GLU A 207 -14.18 -19.41 -6.00
N ALA A 208 -14.53 -20.36 -5.13
CA ALA A 208 -13.55 -21.08 -4.32
C ALA A 208 -12.63 -21.92 -5.22
N LEU A 209 -11.36 -22.00 -4.86
CA LEU A 209 -10.40 -22.91 -5.49
C LEU A 209 -10.74 -24.36 -5.13
N ASP A 210 -10.37 -25.29 -6.00
CA ASP A 210 -10.39 -26.71 -5.64
C ASP A 210 -9.35 -26.95 -4.51
N PRO A 211 -9.76 -27.44 -3.31
CA PRO A 211 -8.86 -27.61 -2.19
C PRO A 211 -7.70 -28.60 -2.45
N GLU A 212 -7.95 -29.66 -3.22
CA GLU A 212 -6.93 -30.66 -3.55
C GLU A 212 -5.89 -30.07 -4.51
N ALA A 213 -6.36 -29.32 -5.52
CA ALA A 213 -5.46 -28.61 -6.44
C ALA A 213 -4.64 -27.54 -5.71
N TYR A 214 -5.25 -26.79 -4.79
CA TYR A 214 -4.52 -25.82 -3.96
C TYR A 214 -3.47 -26.49 -3.06
N ALA A 215 -3.82 -27.59 -2.39
CA ALA A 215 -2.90 -28.33 -1.52
C ALA A 215 -1.70 -28.93 -2.29
N ALA A 216 -1.88 -29.23 -3.57
CA ALA A 216 -0.81 -29.74 -4.45
C ALA A 216 0.17 -28.64 -4.92
N VAL A 217 -0.15 -27.36 -4.76
CA VAL A 217 0.77 -26.25 -5.13
C VAL A 217 1.98 -26.26 -4.18
N PRO A 218 3.21 -26.32 -4.73
CA PRO A 218 4.41 -26.20 -3.90
C PRO A 218 4.43 -24.87 -3.14
N ASP A 219 4.90 -24.90 -1.90
CA ASP A 219 5.20 -23.65 -1.17
C ASP A 219 6.43 -22.98 -1.82
N PRO A 220 6.29 -21.79 -2.43
CA PRO A 220 7.41 -21.11 -3.06
C PRO A 220 8.43 -20.57 -2.05
N LYS A 221 8.08 -20.59 -0.76
CA LYS A 221 8.79 -19.88 0.31
C LYS A 221 9.72 -20.77 1.09
N HIS A 222 10.82 -21.20 0.48
CA HIS A 222 11.93 -21.82 1.22
C HIS A 222 12.65 -20.83 2.14
N ALA A 223 12.59 -19.52 1.84
CA ALA A 223 13.07 -18.43 2.69
C ALA A 223 11.87 -17.75 3.36
N LYS A 224 11.83 -17.78 4.67
CA LYS A 224 10.71 -17.32 5.49
C LYS A 224 10.77 -15.81 5.76
N LEU A 225 10.99 -14.98 4.72
CA LEU A 225 10.96 -13.51 4.82
C LEU A 225 9.88 -12.99 3.89
N ASN A 226 8.91 -12.29 4.43
CA ASN A 226 7.75 -11.79 3.70
C ASN A 226 7.31 -10.45 4.28
N THR A 227 6.35 -9.81 3.64
CA THR A 227 5.92 -8.50 4.08
C THR A 227 4.66 -8.08 3.33
N THR A 228 3.61 -7.69 4.03
CA THR A 228 2.48 -7.01 3.41
C THR A 228 2.58 -5.52 3.72
N ILE A 229 2.71 -4.70 2.69
CA ILE A 229 2.85 -3.26 2.85
C ILE A 229 1.74 -2.53 2.10
N GLY A 230 1.39 -1.33 2.57
CA GLY A 230 0.36 -0.57 1.88
C GLY A 230 0.15 0.83 2.41
N VAL A 231 -0.79 1.50 1.74
CA VAL A 231 -1.19 2.87 2.06
C VAL A 231 -2.71 2.94 2.09
N VAL A 232 -3.26 3.47 3.16
CA VAL A 232 -4.69 3.84 3.25
C VAL A 232 -4.81 5.34 3.06
N VAL A 233 -5.65 5.76 2.12
CA VAL A 233 -5.92 7.15 1.78
C VAL A 233 -7.37 7.48 2.10
N THR A 234 -7.62 8.61 2.74
CA THR A 234 -8.97 9.12 2.98
C THR A 234 -9.07 10.60 2.63
N ASP A 235 -10.23 11.03 2.18
CA ASP A 235 -10.59 12.44 1.99
C ASP A 235 -11.05 13.13 3.30
N ALA A 236 -11.11 12.39 4.40
CA ALA A 236 -11.42 12.95 5.72
C ALA A 236 -10.25 13.81 6.25
N PRO A 237 -10.53 14.98 6.88
CA PRO A 237 -9.50 15.89 7.39
C PRO A 237 -8.93 15.40 8.73
N VAL A 238 -8.29 14.24 8.76
CA VAL A 238 -7.72 13.66 9.97
C VAL A 238 -6.42 14.36 10.39
N THR A 239 -6.22 14.48 11.71
CA THR A 239 -4.92 14.91 12.26
C THR A 239 -3.87 13.81 12.11
N LYS A 240 -2.59 14.15 12.30
CA LYS A 240 -1.49 13.15 12.30
C LYS A 240 -1.71 12.03 13.33
N ALA A 241 -2.24 12.36 14.52
CA ALA A 241 -2.57 11.36 15.53
C ALA A 241 -3.75 10.46 15.10
N GLN A 242 -4.72 11.01 14.41
CA GLN A 242 -5.84 10.25 13.84
C GLN A 242 -5.39 9.39 12.65
N ALA A 243 -4.47 9.89 11.82
CA ALA A 243 -3.84 9.09 10.77
C ALA A 243 -3.06 7.89 11.37
N LYS A 244 -2.35 8.08 12.51
CA LYS A 244 -1.75 6.95 13.25
C LYS A 244 -2.79 5.94 13.67
N ARG A 245 -3.92 6.40 14.23
CA ARG A 245 -5.02 5.50 14.63
C ARG A 245 -5.60 4.77 13.41
N LEU A 246 -5.72 5.45 12.28
CA LEU A 246 -6.21 4.85 11.04
C LEU A 246 -5.27 3.74 10.55
N ALA A 247 -3.95 4.00 10.52
CA ALA A 247 -2.94 2.99 10.18
C ALA A 247 -3.00 1.77 11.12
N LEU A 248 -3.16 2.00 12.43
CA LEU A 248 -3.30 0.93 13.44
C LEU A 248 -4.52 0.03 13.18
N THR A 249 -5.69 0.63 12.88
CA THR A 249 -6.92 -0.15 12.65
C THR A 249 -6.94 -0.82 11.28
N ALA A 250 -6.28 -0.25 10.28
CA ALA A 250 -6.16 -0.81 8.95
C ALA A 250 -5.46 -2.19 8.94
N HIS A 251 -4.54 -2.45 9.88
CA HIS A 251 -3.91 -3.76 10.04
C HIS A 251 -4.88 -4.90 10.35
N ASP A 252 -6.06 -4.60 10.90
CA ASP A 252 -7.09 -5.62 11.10
C ASP A 252 -7.54 -6.24 9.76
N GLY A 253 -7.47 -5.47 8.67
CA GLY A 253 -7.74 -5.96 7.31
C GLY A 253 -6.70 -6.99 6.85
N ILE A 254 -5.41 -6.80 7.17
CA ILE A 254 -4.38 -7.82 6.91
C ILE A 254 -4.73 -9.11 7.68
N ALA A 255 -5.05 -9.00 8.98
CA ALA A 255 -5.36 -10.16 9.81
C ALA A 255 -6.65 -10.90 9.40
N ARG A 256 -7.55 -10.24 8.66
CA ARG A 256 -8.75 -10.89 8.09
C ARG A 256 -8.46 -11.63 6.79
N ALA A 257 -7.58 -11.09 5.94
CA ALA A 257 -7.25 -11.64 4.63
C ALA A 257 -6.08 -12.63 4.64
N VAL A 258 -5.26 -12.66 5.71
CA VAL A 258 -4.02 -13.43 5.81
C VAL A 258 -3.96 -14.21 7.13
N ARG A 259 -3.59 -15.49 7.08
CA ARG A 259 -3.46 -16.35 8.27
C ARG A 259 -2.21 -17.24 8.21
N PRO A 260 -1.29 -17.12 9.22
CA PRO A 260 -1.20 -16.06 10.23
C PRO A 260 -0.73 -14.73 9.62
N ALA A 261 -1.11 -13.60 10.24
CA ALA A 261 -0.60 -12.27 9.93
C ALA A 261 0.42 -11.81 10.99
N HIS A 262 1.21 -10.80 10.67
CA HIS A 262 2.13 -10.12 11.60
C HIS A 262 3.11 -11.07 12.31
N SER A 263 3.59 -12.07 11.57
CA SER A 263 4.56 -13.01 12.13
C SER A 263 5.92 -12.33 12.38
N PRO A 264 6.81 -12.94 13.16
CA PRO A 264 8.18 -12.45 13.33
C PRO A 264 8.97 -12.32 12.01
N LEU A 265 8.49 -12.93 10.95
CA LEU A 265 9.11 -13.00 9.62
C LEU A 265 8.52 -11.98 8.64
N ASP A 266 7.36 -11.40 8.97
CA ASP A 266 6.71 -10.37 8.18
C ASP A 266 7.25 -8.98 8.53
N GLY A 267 7.25 -8.07 7.57
CA GLY A 267 7.59 -6.67 7.77
C GLY A 267 6.38 -5.74 7.60
N ASP A 268 5.20 -6.24 7.96
CA ASP A 268 3.90 -5.60 7.70
C ASP A 268 3.87 -4.13 8.13
N THR A 269 3.60 -3.26 7.17
CA THR A 269 3.64 -1.81 7.35
C THR A 269 2.49 -1.15 6.60
N ILE A 270 1.68 -0.35 7.30
CA ILE A 270 0.62 0.45 6.68
C ILE A 270 0.85 1.92 6.97
N PHE A 271 0.92 2.73 5.91
CA PHE A 271 0.84 4.18 5.96
C PHE A 271 -0.62 4.62 5.87
N ALA A 272 -0.96 5.74 6.50
CA ALA A 272 -2.25 6.40 6.35
C ALA A 272 -2.05 7.84 5.90
N LEU A 273 -2.81 8.26 4.87
CA LEU A 273 -2.76 9.59 4.27
C LEU A 273 -4.14 10.26 4.35
N SER A 274 -4.15 11.55 4.66
CA SER A 274 -5.33 12.41 4.51
C SER A 274 -5.19 13.28 3.27
N ASP A 275 -5.92 12.93 2.21
CA ASP A 275 -5.96 13.67 0.95
C ASP A 275 -7.09 14.71 0.95
N VAL A 276 -6.93 15.78 1.65
CA VAL A 276 -7.88 16.91 1.71
C VAL A 276 -7.66 17.90 0.55
N SER A 277 -6.94 17.52 -0.49
CA SER A 277 -6.45 18.41 -1.56
C SER A 277 -7.55 19.05 -2.42
N ALA A 278 -8.79 18.62 -2.30
CA ALA A 278 -9.85 19.05 -3.22
C ALA A 278 -10.60 20.34 -2.83
N GLY A 279 -10.30 20.99 -1.71
CA GLY A 279 -11.22 22.05 -1.30
C GLY A 279 -10.70 23.28 -0.58
N ALA A 280 -9.66 23.24 0.21
CA ALA A 280 -9.18 24.40 0.96
C ALA A 280 -7.94 24.10 1.81
N ALA A 281 -6.78 24.09 1.28
CA ALA A 281 -5.63 24.34 2.14
C ALA A 281 -4.56 25.11 1.36
N SER A 282 -4.49 26.40 1.59
CA SER A 282 -3.21 27.10 1.52
C SER A 282 -2.26 26.39 2.49
N ALA A 283 -0.95 26.42 2.23
CA ALA A 283 0.07 25.89 3.12
C ALA A 283 -0.03 26.44 4.57
N ASP A 284 -0.74 27.57 4.74
CA ASP A 284 -1.10 28.21 6.02
C ASP A 284 -2.43 27.76 6.62
N ALA A 285 -3.12 26.77 6.03
CA ALA A 285 -4.32 26.27 6.66
C ALA A 285 -3.94 25.66 8.03
N PRO A 286 -4.64 26.01 9.12
CA PRO A 286 -4.38 25.41 10.43
C PRO A 286 -4.41 23.89 10.29
N ALA A 287 -3.54 23.22 11.05
CA ALA A 287 -3.53 21.77 11.14
C ALA A 287 -4.98 21.26 11.19
N ALA A 288 -5.29 20.23 10.38
CA ALA A 288 -6.67 19.76 10.26
C ALA A 288 -7.29 19.64 11.65
N ALA A 289 -8.46 20.23 11.84
CA ALA A 289 -9.15 20.24 13.14
C ALA A 289 -9.46 18.82 13.63
N GLY A 290 -9.26 17.84 12.76
CA GLY A 290 -9.56 16.44 13.00
C GLY A 290 -11.06 16.15 12.82
N VAL A 291 -11.37 14.87 12.95
CA VAL A 291 -12.75 14.38 12.93
C VAL A 291 -13.18 13.91 14.33
N ASP A 292 -14.48 13.83 14.58
CA ASP A 292 -15.01 13.34 15.84
C ASP A 292 -14.82 11.81 16.02
N THR A 293 -15.06 11.31 17.22
CA THR A 293 -14.89 9.89 17.54
C THR A 293 -15.79 8.97 16.72
N PRO A 294 -17.09 9.24 16.51
CA PRO A 294 -17.94 8.41 15.64
C PRO A 294 -17.44 8.36 14.19
N THR A 295 -17.00 9.48 13.63
CA THR A 295 -16.38 9.52 12.30
C THR A 295 -15.10 8.69 12.26
N MET A 296 -14.24 8.80 13.29
CA MET A 296 -13.02 8.01 13.38
C MET A 296 -13.29 6.51 13.46
N MET A 297 -14.37 6.08 14.12
CA MET A 297 -14.82 4.69 14.16
C MET A 297 -15.24 4.20 12.77
N ALA A 298 -16.02 4.99 12.03
CA ALA A 298 -16.44 4.65 10.66
C ALA A 298 -15.22 4.55 9.71
N LEU A 299 -14.30 5.51 9.79
CA LEU A 299 -13.06 5.49 9.00
C LEU A 299 -12.19 4.25 9.30
N GLY A 300 -12.04 3.90 10.58
CA GLY A 300 -11.26 2.72 10.99
C GLY A 300 -11.86 1.41 10.47
N ALA A 301 -13.18 1.26 10.54
CA ALA A 301 -13.88 0.09 10.00
C ALA A 301 -13.72 0.00 8.48
N ALA A 302 -13.95 1.10 7.76
CA ALA A 302 -13.79 1.17 6.31
C ALA A 302 -12.33 0.91 5.87
N ALA A 303 -11.34 1.38 6.64
CA ALA A 303 -9.93 1.12 6.36
C ALA A 303 -9.57 -0.38 6.46
N ALA A 304 -10.06 -1.06 7.50
CA ALA A 304 -9.85 -2.50 7.62
C ALA A 304 -10.54 -3.27 6.48
N ASP A 305 -11.77 -2.91 6.12
CA ASP A 305 -12.50 -3.54 5.03
C ASP A 305 -11.84 -3.27 3.65
N ALA A 306 -11.34 -2.06 3.42
CA ALA A 306 -10.62 -1.70 2.20
C ALA A 306 -9.29 -2.45 2.07
N VAL A 307 -8.52 -2.58 3.16
CA VAL A 307 -7.26 -3.35 3.18
C VAL A 307 -7.52 -4.83 2.92
N GLU A 308 -8.54 -5.42 3.56
CA GLU A 308 -8.95 -6.80 3.34
C GLU A 308 -9.27 -7.06 1.86
N ALA A 309 -10.10 -6.19 1.25
CA ALA A 309 -10.49 -6.28 -0.15
C ALA A 309 -9.30 -6.05 -1.11
N ALA A 310 -8.42 -5.08 -0.83
CA ALA A 310 -7.26 -4.78 -1.67
C ALA A 310 -6.22 -5.91 -1.68
N ILE A 311 -6.07 -6.66 -0.59
CA ILE A 311 -5.22 -7.86 -0.56
C ILE A 311 -5.79 -8.95 -1.48
N VAL A 312 -7.11 -9.15 -1.45
CA VAL A 312 -7.77 -10.10 -2.36
C VAL A 312 -7.62 -9.64 -3.80
N ASP A 313 -7.84 -8.36 -4.08
CA ASP A 313 -7.67 -7.75 -5.39
C ASP A 313 -6.27 -8.01 -5.96
N ALA A 314 -5.22 -7.83 -5.14
CA ALA A 314 -3.84 -8.12 -5.52
C ALA A 314 -3.62 -9.57 -5.95
N VAL A 315 -4.26 -10.52 -5.25
CA VAL A 315 -4.10 -11.97 -5.50
C VAL A 315 -4.89 -12.42 -6.74
N VAL A 316 -6.12 -11.94 -6.91
CA VAL A 316 -6.97 -12.38 -8.03
C VAL A 316 -6.51 -11.84 -9.37
N HIS A 317 -5.89 -10.64 -9.37
CA HIS A 317 -5.35 -10.00 -10.58
C HIS A 317 -3.88 -10.34 -10.86
N ALA A 318 -3.22 -11.14 -10.02
CA ALA A 318 -1.84 -11.57 -10.26
C ALA A 318 -1.73 -12.36 -11.56
N ALA A 319 -0.84 -11.91 -12.47
CA ALA A 319 -0.59 -12.57 -13.75
C ALA A 319 0.32 -13.81 -13.58
N PRO A 320 0.15 -14.88 -14.37
CA PRO A 320 1.05 -16.04 -14.36
C PRO A 320 2.49 -15.65 -14.66
N GLY A 321 3.45 -16.31 -14.02
CA GLY A 321 4.88 -16.10 -14.25
C GLY A 321 5.76 -16.85 -13.26
N PHE A 322 7.02 -17.02 -13.60
CA PHE A 322 8.06 -17.64 -12.76
C PHE A 322 7.74 -19.05 -12.25
N GLY A 323 6.84 -19.78 -12.92
CA GLY A 323 6.40 -21.11 -12.46
C GLY A 323 5.54 -21.10 -11.20
N LEU A 324 5.10 -19.94 -10.75
CA LEU A 324 4.25 -19.76 -9.58
C LEU A 324 2.77 -19.88 -9.96
N ALA A 325 1.97 -20.51 -9.09
CA ALA A 325 0.52 -20.60 -9.25
C ALA A 325 -0.14 -19.24 -9.01
N THR A 326 -1.25 -18.97 -9.73
CA THR A 326 -2.11 -17.82 -9.48
C THR A 326 -3.53 -18.27 -9.19
N TYR A 327 -4.33 -17.38 -8.59
CA TYR A 327 -5.76 -17.66 -8.41
C TYR A 327 -6.45 -18.00 -9.75
N ALA A 328 -6.06 -17.33 -10.83
CA ALA A 328 -6.65 -17.53 -12.16
C ALA A 328 -6.27 -18.87 -12.81
N THR A 329 -5.09 -19.44 -12.50
CA THR A 329 -4.58 -20.67 -13.12
C THR A 329 -5.01 -21.96 -12.43
N LEU A 330 -5.50 -21.86 -11.20
CA LEU A 330 -5.96 -23.03 -10.45
C LEU A 330 -7.42 -23.37 -10.74
N PRO A 331 -7.76 -24.69 -10.75
CA PRO A 331 -9.14 -25.13 -10.85
C PRO A 331 -10.01 -24.53 -9.74
N LYS A 332 -11.28 -24.26 -10.10
CA LYS A 332 -12.30 -23.84 -9.14
C LYS A 332 -13.08 -25.06 -8.65
N ARG A 333 -13.60 -24.92 -7.46
CA ARG A 333 -14.46 -25.95 -6.85
C ARG A 333 -15.74 -26.10 -7.68
N ALA A 334 -16.08 -27.36 -8.03
CA ALA A 334 -17.32 -27.67 -8.74
C ALA A 334 -18.56 -27.44 -7.87
#